data_37c63c731ab27f053e7d5c3157f297c6
#
_entry.id   37c63c731ab27f053e7d5c3157f297c6
#
_cell.length_a   1.000
_cell.length_b   1.000
_cell.length_c   1.000
_cell.angle_alpha   90.00
_cell.angle_beta   90.00
_cell.angle_gamma   90.00
#
_symmetry.space_group_name_H-M   'P 1'
#
loop_
_entity.id
_entity.type
_entity.pdbx_description
1 polymer ?
#
loop_
_entity_poly.entity_id
_entity_poly.type
_entity_poly.pdbx_seq_one_letter_code
_entity_poly.pdbx_strand_id
1 'polypeptide(L)'
;MQAFSANAITFICRSKENKKFVELESFITEDQELDIGGSVLLKDSKVQLYTGVVVNNKQGNKHFRHELVDSPFRLIIVESKLDDKKYWFLTNDFKLSAREIAQAYRRRWDIEVFFRFLKQELNVSHLVSLNKNGIQVMLYMTLIVAMLVLIYKKANNIGYKTAKRRFAMEVRDLAIALIVVQCGGDPGLFFKT
;
A
#
# COMPACT_ATOMS: atom_id res chain seq x y z
N MET A 1 15.31 -4.31 8.90
CA MET A 1 15.09 -3.01 9.54
C MET A 1 16.40 -2.21 9.67
N GLN A 2 17.48 -2.75 10.25
CA GLN A 2 18.78 -2.07 10.30
C GLN A 2 19.28 -1.59 8.93
N ALA A 3 19.13 -2.39 7.87
CA ALA A 3 19.52 -2.02 6.51
C ALA A 3 18.75 -0.80 5.97
N PHE A 4 17.49 -0.61 6.34
CA PHE A 4 16.72 0.59 5.95
C PHE A 4 17.23 1.83 6.67
N SER A 5 17.50 1.72 7.98
CA SER A 5 18.07 2.83 8.75
C SER A 5 19.46 3.22 8.26
N ALA A 6 20.31 2.23 7.93
CA ALA A 6 21.64 2.47 7.38
C ALA A 6 21.62 3.20 6.02
N ASN A 7 20.57 2.97 5.21
CA ASN A 7 20.40 3.62 3.90
C ASN A 7 19.52 4.87 3.96
N ALA A 8 19.25 5.43 5.14
CA ALA A 8 18.38 6.60 5.37
C ALA A 8 16.96 6.43 4.79
N ILE A 9 16.47 5.18 4.69
CA ILE A 9 15.13 4.86 4.22
C ILE A 9 14.18 4.84 5.42
N THR A 10 13.18 5.72 5.42
CA THR A 10 12.11 5.71 6.41
C THR A 10 11.15 4.55 6.15
N PHE A 11 10.79 3.83 7.19
CA PHE A 11 9.81 2.76 7.13
C PHE A 11 8.80 2.85 8.26
N ILE A 12 7.59 2.34 8.00
CA ILE A 12 6.57 2.09 9.01
C ILE A 12 6.09 0.65 8.79
N CYS A 13 6.19 -0.18 9.82
CA CYS A 13 5.71 -1.55 9.74
C CYS A 13 4.89 -1.94 10.97
N ARG A 14 4.02 -2.94 10.80
CA ARG A 14 3.31 -3.57 11.92
C ARG A 14 4.24 -4.52 12.65
N SER A 15 4.31 -4.40 13.96
CA SER A 15 5.00 -5.33 14.84
C SER A 15 4.03 -6.32 15.47
N LYS A 16 4.55 -7.46 15.91
CA LYS A 16 3.80 -8.41 16.74
C LYS A 16 3.78 -7.92 18.19
N GLU A 17 2.70 -8.20 18.91
CA GLU A 17 2.53 -7.80 20.30
C GLU A 17 3.56 -8.44 21.27
N ASN A 18 4.04 -9.62 20.93
CA ASN A 18 5.03 -10.37 21.74
C ASN A 18 6.49 -9.99 21.43
N LYS A 19 6.73 -8.91 20.68
CA LYS A 19 8.09 -8.47 20.38
C LYS A 19 8.77 -7.94 21.64
N LYS A 20 9.91 -8.54 22.03
CA LYS A 20 10.70 -8.07 23.17
C LYS A 20 11.48 -6.81 22.81
N PHE A 21 11.44 -5.81 23.69
CA PHE A 21 12.15 -4.54 23.53
C PHE A 21 12.57 -3.99 24.90
N VAL A 22 13.54 -3.10 24.87
CA VAL A 22 13.90 -2.23 25.99
C VAL A 22 13.43 -0.82 25.64
N GLU A 23 12.67 -0.21 26.54
CA GLU A 23 12.27 1.17 26.42
C GLU A 23 13.40 2.10 26.85
N LEU A 24 13.72 3.07 26.01
CA LEU A 24 14.76 4.06 26.28
C LEU A 24 14.16 5.39 26.74
N GLU A 25 13.04 5.80 26.10
CA GLU A 25 12.44 7.10 26.31
C GLU A 25 10.95 7.03 25.94
N SER A 26 10.08 7.67 26.72
CA SER A 26 8.65 7.82 26.39
C SER A 26 8.41 9.21 25.81
N PHE A 27 7.62 9.28 24.73
CA PHE A 27 7.21 10.52 24.07
C PHE A 27 5.80 10.98 24.46
N ILE A 28 5.07 10.17 25.23
CA ILE A 28 3.75 10.57 25.72
C ILE A 28 3.95 11.52 26.89
N THR A 29 3.38 12.73 26.78
CA THR A 29 3.29 13.76 27.84
C THR A 29 1.88 13.79 28.40
N GLU A 30 1.72 14.26 29.63
CA GLU A 30 0.41 14.33 30.33
C GLU A 30 -0.62 15.19 29.57
N ASP A 31 -0.17 16.21 28.84
CA ASP A 31 -1.01 17.13 28.06
C ASP A 31 -1.30 16.67 26.62
N GLN A 32 -0.82 15.49 26.22
CA GLN A 32 -0.97 15.04 24.85
C GLN A 32 -2.36 14.48 24.58
N GLU A 33 -2.99 14.94 23.49
CA GLU A 33 -4.23 14.36 22.98
C GLU A 33 -4.00 12.89 22.58
N LEU A 34 -4.59 11.97 23.32
CA LEU A 34 -4.47 10.53 23.06
C LEU A 34 -5.38 10.05 21.91
N ASP A 35 -6.37 10.85 21.52
CA ASP A 35 -7.23 10.55 20.38
C ASP A 35 -6.57 10.93 19.06
N ILE A 36 -6.19 9.94 18.29
CA ILE A 36 -5.51 10.11 17.02
C ILE A 36 -6.39 9.78 15.80
N GLY A 37 -7.66 10.18 15.87
CA GLY A 37 -8.60 10.02 14.74
C GLY A 37 -9.14 8.61 14.57
N GLY A 38 -9.97 8.17 15.50
CA GLY A 38 -10.62 6.85 15.52
C GLY A 38 -9.80 5.75 16.19
N SER A 39 -8.69 6.13 16.84
CA SER A 39 -7.87 5.26 17.68
C SER A 39 -7.34 6.03 18.88
N VAL A 40 -7.06 5.34 19.96
CA VAL A 40 -6.46 5.90 21.17
C VAL A 40 -4.98 5.54 21.18
N LEU A 41 -4.12 6.52 21.40
CA LEU A 41 -2.69 6.30 21.58
C LEU A 41 -2.44 5.71 22.98
N LEU A 42 -1.91 4.49 23.04
CA LEU A 42 -1.57 3.83 24.31
C LEU A 42 -0.08 3.98 24.64
N LYS A 43 0.77 4.03 23.63
CA LYS A 43 2.21 4.11 23.82
C LYS A 43 2.88 4.77 22.64
N ASP A 44 3.87 5.62 22.93
CA ASP A 44 4.78 6.20 21.96
C ASP A 44 6.14 6.32 22.63
N SER A 45 7.09 5.49 22.21
CA SER A 45 8.38 5.37 22.92
C SER A 45 9.51 5.05 21.96
N LYS A 46 10.68 5.54 22.30
CA LYS A 46 11.95 5.11 21.71
C LYS A 46 12.38 3.78 22.34
N VAL A 47 12.63 2.79 21.53
CA VAL A 47 12.90 1.43 21.98
C VAL A 47 14.11 0.83 21.27
N GLN A 48 14.80 -0.09 21.95
CA GLN A 48 15.71 -1.05 21.32
C GLN A 48 15.09 -2.43 21.27
N LEU A 49 15.19 -3.06 20.12
CA LEU A 49 14.60 -4.38 19.89
C LEU A 49 15.60 -5.48 20.19
N TYR A 50 15.08 -6.62 20.67
CA TYR A 50 15.85 -7.85 20.68
C TYR A 50 15.72 -8.55 19.33
N THR A 51 16.86 -9.01 18.79
CA THR A 51 16.93 -9.91 17.63
C THR A 51 17.43 -11.26 18.06
N GLY A 52 16.90 -12.33 17.48
CA GLY A 52 17.43 -13.69 17.68
C GLY A 52 18.61 -13.91 16.75
N VAL A 53 19.76 -14.15 17.31
CA VAL A 53 20.97 -14.55 16.58
C VAL A 53 21.18 -16.06 16.77
N VAL A 54 21.39 -16.77 15.67
CA VAL A 54 21.73 -18.18 15.71
C VAL A 54 23.22 -18.32 16.00
N VAL A 55 23.55 -18.84 17.14
CA VAL A 55 24.95 -19.11 17.55
C VAL A 55 25.19 -20.60 17.50
N ASN A 56 26.22 -21.04 16.78
CA ASN A 56 26.67 -22.43 16.81
C ASN A 56 27.58 -22.61 18.03
N ASN A 57 27.26 -23.57 18.90
CA ASN A 57 28.20 -23.94 19.95
C ASN A 57 29.32 -24.85 19.39
N LYS A 58 30.36 -25.10 20.19
CA LYS A 58 31.53 -25.88 19.80
C LYS A 58 31.21 -27.32 19.33
N GLN A 59 30.00 -27.77 19.58
CA GLN A 59 29.50 -29.11 19.20
C GLN A 59 28.59 -29.10 17.96
N GLY A 60 28.46 -27.94 17.28
CA GLY A 60 27.63 -27.80 16.07
C GLY A 60 26.13 -27.61 16.31
N ASN A 61 25.66 -27.58 17.55
CA ASN A 61 24.28 -27.39 17.89
C ASN A 61 23.92 -25.89 17.80
N LYS A 62 22.76 -25.59 17.18
CA LYS A 62 22.26 -24.22 17.02
C LYS A 62 21.54 -23.77 18.29
N HIS A 63 22.01 -22.69 18.90
CA HIS A 63 21.33 -22.00 19.99
C HIS A 63 20.84 -20.62 19.53
N PHE A 64 19.67 -20.21 20.01
CA PHE A 64 19.15 -18.85 19.79
C PHE A 64 19.56 -17.95 20.95
N ARG A 65 20.35 -16.95 20.66
CA ARG A 65 20.68 -15.87 21.60
C ARG A 65 19.90 -14.62 21.21
N HIS A 66 19.34 -13.93 22.21
CA HIS A 66 18.72 -12.63 22.00
C HIS A 66 19.77 -11.54 22.23
N GLU A 67 20.00 -10.74 21.20
CA GLU A 67 20.91 -9.59 21.27
C GLU A 67 20.13 -8.32 21.00
N LEU A 68 20.51 -7.22 21.66
CA LEU A 68 19.93 -5.92 21.39
C LEU A 68 20.43 -5.39 20.04
N VAL A 69 19.53 -4.79 19.30
CA VAL A 69 19.84 -4.10 18.05
C VAL A 69 20.40 -2.72 18.40
N ASP A 70 21.56 -2.35 17.87
CA ASP A 70 22.22 -1.09 18.19
C ASP A 70 21.41 0.16 17.80
N SER A 71 20.64 0.04 16.71
CA SER A 71 19.79 1.17 16.24
C SER A 71 18.50 1.26 17.05
N PRO A 72 18.17 2.43 17.60
CA PRO A 72 16.88 2.65 18.23
C PRO A 72 15.77 2.76 17.19
N PHE A 73 14.58 2.35 17.60
CA PHE A 73 13.34 2.48 16.82
C PHE A 73 12.29 3.18 17.66
N ARG A 74 11.25 3.69 17.01
CA ARG A 74 10.07 4.24 17.67
C ARG A 74 8.96 3.23 17.61
N LEU A 75 8.40 2.90 18.77
CA LEU A 75 7.27 1.99 18.95
C LEU A 75 6.04 2.80 19.31
N ILE A 76 5.00 2.66 18.50
CA ILE A 76 3.70 3.31 18.71
C ILE A 76 2.66 2.21 18.87
N ILE A 77 1.91 2.25 19.96
CA ILE A 77 0.81 1.33 20.21
C ILE A 77 -0.49 2.14 20.23
N VAL A 78 -1.41 1.77 19.38
CA VAL A 78 -2.73 2.38 19.31
C VAL A 78 -3.83 1.33 19.51
N GLU A 79 -4.93 1.72 20.09
CA GLU A 79 -6.14 0.92 20.23
C GLU A 79 -7.23 1.50 19.33
N SER A 80 -7.80 0.68 18.48
CA SER A 80 -8.88 1.07 17.59
C SER A 80 -10.18 1.19 18.34
N LYS A 81 -10.88 2.31 18.19
CA LYS A 81 -12.22 2.53 18.80
C LYS A 81 -13.33 1.70 18.17
N LEU A 82 -13.06 1.04 17.01
CA LEU A 82 -14.07 0.26 16.28
C LEU A 82 -14.12 -1.20 16.75
N ASP A 83 -12.98 -1.80 17.06
CA ASP A 83 -12.84 -3.22 17.32
C ASP A 83 -11.98 -3.54 18.57
N ASP A 84 -11.62 -2.53 19.34
CA ASP A 84 -10.80 -2.59 20.57
C ASP A 84 -9.48 -3.35 20.37
N LYS A 85 -9.02 -3.47 19.12
CA LYS A 85 -7.77 -4.15 18.80
C LYS A 85 -6.59 -3.22 18.92
N LYS A 86 -5.51 -3.77 19.46
CA LYS A 86 -4.22 -3.07 19.57
C LYS A 86 -3.39 -3.26 18.31
N TYR A 87 -2.85 -2.18 17.82
CA TYR A 87 -1.95 -2.15 16.67
C TYR A 87 -0.60 -1.59 17.11
N TRP A 88 0.44 -2.35 16.83
CA TRP A 88 1.80 -2.02 17.17
C TRP A 88 2.54 -1.60 15.91
N PHE A 89 2.97 -0.35 15.85
CA PHE A 89 3.73 0.19 14.74
C PHE A 89 5.17 0.43 15.17
N LEU A 90 6.08 0.03 14.30
CA LEU A 90 7.50 0.24 14.46
C LEU A 90 8.02 1.06 13.30
N THR A 91 8.80 2.09 13.60
CA THR A 91 9.38 3.00 12.62
C THR A 91 10.77 3.45 13.05
N ASN A 92 11.58 3.95 12.09
CA ASN A 92 12.79 4.70 12.34
C ASN A 92 12.58 6.22 12.19
N ASP A 93 11.33 6.67 12.02
CA ASP A 93 10.97 8.08 11.94
C ASP A 93 10.63 8.61 13.33
N PHE A 94 11.35 9.67 13.74
CA PHE A 94 11.13 10.36 15.00
C PHE A 94 10.56 11.78 14.80
N LYS A 95 10.27 12.19 13.54
CA LYS A 95 9.78 13.52 13.19
C LYS A 95 8.26 13.57 13.06
N LEU A 96 7.69 12.54 12.42
CA LEU A 96 6.25 12.45 12.23
C LEU A 96 5.53 12.24 13.57
N SER A 97 4.34 12.80 13.72
CA SER A 97 3.48 12.54 14.86
C SER A 97 2.97 11.09 14.87
N ALA A 98 2.57 10.56 16.02
CA ALA A 98 1.96 9.23 16.13
C ALA A 98 0.71 9.10 15.25
N ARG A 99 -0.08 10.19 15.13
CA ARG A 99 -1.25 10.27 14.25
C ARG A 99 -0.88 10.10 12.78
N GLU A 100 0.14 10.81 12.31
CA GLU A 100 0.60 10.70 10.91
C GLU A 100 1.14 9.30 10.61
N ILE A 101 1.88 8.68 11.53
CA ILE A 101 2.41 7.32 11.39
C ILE A 101 1.26 6.32 11.30
N ALA A 102 0.25 6.41 12.18
CA ALA A 102 -0.92 5.55 12.14
C ALA A 102 -1.72 5.72 10.84
N GLN A 103 -1.90 6.97 10.37
CA GLN A 103 -2.57 7.26 9.11
C GLN A 103 -1.78 6.75 7.89
N ALA A 104 -0.46 6.94 7.86
CA ALA A 104 0.41 6.44 6.81
C ALA A 104 0.34 4.92 6.70
N TYR A 105 0.36 4.21 7.83
CA TYR A 105 0.19 2.76 7.83
C TYR A 105 -1.21 2.33 7.34
N ARG A 106 -2.25 3.07 7.68
CA ARG A 106 -3.62 2.78 7.22
C ARG A 106 -3.73 2.84 5.69
N ARG A 107 -3.02 3.79 5.04
CA ARG A 107 -2.95 3.88 3.57
C ARG A 107 -2.30 2.68 2.89
N ARG A 108 -1.56 1.83 3.62
CA ARG A 108 -1.08 0.56 3.09
C ARG A 108 -2.23 -0.32 2.56
N TRP A 109 -3.41 -0.23 3.19
CA TRP A 109 -4.60 -0.96 2.73
C TRP A 109 -5.08 -0.50 1.36
N ASP A 110 -4.87 0.76 1.01
CA ASP A 110 -5.26 1.30 -0.30
C ASP A 110 -4.51 0.58 -1.44
N ILE A 111 -3.28 0.16 -1.20
CA ILE A 111 -2.49 -0.64 -2.16
C ILE A 111 -3.13 -2.02 -2.37
N GLU A 112 -3.59 -2.67 -1.31
CA GLU A 112 -4.26 -3.98 -1.41
C GLU A 112 -5.61 -3.85 -2.12
N VAL A 113 -6.37 -2.81 -1.83
CA VAL A 113 -7.64 -2.48 -2.52
C VAL A 113 -7.38 -2.22 -4.00
N PHE A 114 -6.33 -1.47 -4.32
CA PHE A 114 -5.94 -1.18 -5.69
C PHE A 114 -5.55 -2.47 -6.46
N PHE A 115 -4.72 -3.34 -5.90
CA PHE A 115 -4.39 -4.62 -6.53
C PHE A 115 -5.60 -5.54 -6.68
N ARG A 116 -6.50 -5.54 -5.70
CA ARG A 116 -7.78 -6.26 -5.80
C ARG A 116 -8.62 -5.73 -6.97
N PHE A 117 -8.72 -4.41 -7.09
CA PHE A 117 -9.40 -3.75 -8.20
C PHE A 117 -8.78 -4.15 -9.55
N LEU A 118 -7.44 -4.11 -9.69
CA LEU A 118 -6.76 -4.54 -10.93
C LEU A 118 -7.09 -6.00 -11.28
N LYS A 119 -7.09 -6.89 -10.28
CA LYS A 119 -7.38 -8.32 -10.50
C LYS A 119 -8.84 -8.56 -10.89
N GLN A 120 -9.79 -7.91 -10.21
CA GLN A 120 -11.22 -8.17 -10.39
C GLN A 120 -11.80 -7.46 -11.62
N GLU A 121 -11.39 -6.23 -11.87
CA GLU A 121 -12.00 -5.40 -12.91
C GLU A 121 -11.22 -5.41 -14.23
N LEU A 122 -9.93 -5.69 -14.21
CA LEU A 122 -9.07 -5.63 -15.37
C LEU A 122 -8.45 -6.98 -15.76
N ASN A 123 -8.85 -8.06 -15.10
CA ASN A 123 -8.45 -9.44 -15.44
C ASN A 123 -6.93 -9.66 -15.51
N VAL A 124 -6.15 -8.91 -14.72
CA VAL A 124 -4.67 -8.98 -14.70
C VAL A 124 -4.16 -10.37 -14.28
N SER A 125 -5.03 -11.24 -13.73
CA SER A 125 -4.70 -12.63 -13.40
C SER A 125 -4.43 -13.51 -14.63
N HIS A 126 -4.91 -13.12 -15.81
CA HIS A 126 -4.68 -13.84 -17.07
C HIS A 126 -3.55 -13.15 -17.86
N LEU A 127 -2.32 -13.42 -17.46
CA LEU A 127 -1.15 -12.93 -18.17
C LEU A 127 -1.01 -13.71 -19.50
N VAL A 128 -1.07 -13.00 -20.61
CA VAL A 128 -0.91 -13.58 -21.97
C VAL A 128 0.55 -13.90 -22.26
N SER A 129 1.49 -13.32 -21.50
CA SER A 129 2.93 -13.52 -21.69
C SER A 129 3.61 -13.93 -20.40
N LEU A 130 4.53 -14.87 -20.46
CA LEU A 130 5.43 -15.27 -19.37
C LEU A 130 6.77 -14.51 -19.41
N ASN A 131 7.02 -13.74 -20.48
CA ASN A 131 8.24 -12.94 -20.60
C ASN A 131 8.13 -11.67 -19.74
N LYS A 132 9.22 -11.32 -19.03
CA LYS A 132 9.31 -10.12 -18.17
C LYS A 132 8.86 -8.84 -18.90
N ASN A 133 9.32 -8.61 -20.11
CA ASN A 133 8.92 -7.43 -20.88
C ASN A 133 7.44 -7.45 -21.26
N GLY A 134 6.91 -8.60 -21.66
CA GLY A 134 5.49 -8.77 -21.97
C GLY A 134 4.60 -8.51 -20.74
N ILE A 135 5.00 -8.99 -19.57
CA ILE A 135 4.31 -8.73 -18.31
C ILE A 135 4.29 -7.22 -17.98
N GLN A 136 5.45 -6.55 -18.16
CA GLN A 136 5.54 -5.11 -17.92
C GLN A 136 4.65 -4.31 -18.87
N VAL A 137 4.66 -4.61 -20.16
CA VAL A 137 3.81 -3.96 -21.15
C VAL A 137 2.33 -4.16 -20.81
N MET A 138 1.92 -5.39 -20.52
CA MET A 138 0.54 -5.65 -20.11
C MET A 138 0.13 -4.88 -18.87
N LEU A 139 1.01 -4.81 -17.86
CA LEU A 139 0.74 -4.07 -16.63
C LEU A 139 0.55 -2.57 -16.92
N TYR A 140 1.45 -1.97 -17.70
CA TYR A 140 1.32 -0.55 -18.07
C TYR A 140 0.07 -0.27 -18.90
N MET A 141 -0.25 -1.10 -19.88
CA MET A 141 -1.47 -0.96 -20.68
C MET A 141 -2.72 -1.05 -19.80
N THR A 142 -2.73 -2.00 -18.88
CA THR A 142 -3.83 -2.17 -17.92
C THR A 142 -4.00 -0.95 -17.01
N LEU A 143 -2.90 -0.39 -16.52
CA LEU A 143 -2.92 0.82 -15.70
C LEU A 143 -3.42 2.04 -16.49
N ILE A 144 -2.98 2.19 -17.74
CA ILE A 144 -3.45 3.28 -18.62
C ILE A 144 -4.96 3.18 -18.83
N VAL A 145 -5.47 1.98 -19.20
CA VAL A 145 -6.91 1.76 -19.39
C VAL A 145 -7.68 2.02 -18.10
N ALA A 146 -7.17 1.56 -16.95
CA ALA A 146 -7.79 1.83 -15.65
C ALA A 146 -7.91 3.33 -15.36
N MET A 147 -6.85 4.09 -15.62
CA MET A 147 -6.85 5.54 -15.42
C MET A 147 -7.84 6.25 -16.35
N LEU A 148 -7.88 5.86 -17.63
CA LEU A 148 -8.84 6.45 -18.60
C LEU A 148 -10.29 6.18 -18.18
N VAL A 149 -10.63 4.95 -17.76
CA VAL A 149 -11.96 4.62 -17.26
C VAL A 149 -12.29 5.38 -15.97
N LEU A 150 -11.33 5.60 -15.07
CA LEU A 150 -11.54 6.39 -13.86
C LEU A 150 -11.77 7.88 -14.17
N ILE A 151 -11.05 8.44 -15.13
CA ILE A 151 -11.25 9.82 -15.62
C ILE A 151 -12.66 9.94 -16.23
N TYR A 152 -13.03 8.99 -17.10
CA TYR A 152 -14.35 8.93 -17.75
C TYR A 152 -15.48 8.81 -16.71
N LYS A 153 -15.30 7.92 -15.72
CA LYS A 153 -16.23 7.78 -14.58
C LYS A 153 -16.43 9.11 -13.86
N LYS A 154 -15.32 9.81 -13.55
CA LYS A 154 -15.36 11.07 -12.81
C LYS A 154 -16.02 12.19 -13.64
N ALA A 155 -15.71 12.30 -14.92
CA ALA A 155 -16.26 13.28 -15.82
C ALA A 155 -17.78 13.13 -16.01
N ASN A 156 -18.28 11.89 -16.06
CA ASN A 156 -19.69 11.57 -16.29
C ASN A 156 -20.48 11.29 -14.99
N ASN A 157 -19.85 11.33 -13.82
CA ASN A 157 -20.48 11.06 -12.51
C ASN A 157 -21.26 9.73 -12.46
N ILE A 158 -20.70 8.65 -13.01
CA ILE A 158 -21.31 7.32 -13.10
C ILE A 158 -20.53 6.26 -12.33
N GLY A 159 -21.16 5.11 -12.06
CA GLY A 159 -20.49 3.96 -11.44
C GLY A 159 -19.38 3.35 -12.32
N TYR A 160 -18.36 2.71 -11.71
CA TYR A 160 -17.21 2.15 -12.44
C TYR A 160 -17.59 1.14 -13.52
N LYS A 161 -18.49 0.19 -13.21
CA LYS A 161 -18.92 -0.83 -14.17
C LYS A 161 -19.63 -0.22 -15.39
N THR A 162 -20.44 0.80 -15.17
CA THR A 162 -21.11 1.56 -16.24
C THR A 162 -20.09 2.35 -17.05
N ALA A 163 -19.15 3.02 -16.39
CA ALA A 163 -18.08 3.76 -17.05
C ALA A 163 -17.25 2.85 -17.96
N LYS A 164 -16.80 1.71 -17.44
CA LYS A 164 -16.02 0.72 -18.20
C LYS A 164 -16.74 0.27 -19.48
N ARG A 165 -18.04 -0.07 -19.36
CA ARG A 165 -18.85 -0.51 -20.50
C ARG A 165 -19.02 0.61 -21.54
N ARG A 166 -19.43 1.82 -21.10
CA ARG A 166 -19.65 2.95 -22.00
C ARG A 166 -18.34 3.36 -22.67
N PHE A 167 -17.26 3.52 -21.91
CA PHE A 167 -15.94 3.84 -22.43
C PHE A 167 -15.47 2.85 -23.51
N ALA A 168 -15.66 1.54 -23.27
CA ALA A 168 -15.29 0.51 -24.24
C ALA A 168 -16.13 0.61 -25.53
N MET A 169 -17.44 0.97 -25.45
CA MET A 169 -18.29 1.20 -26.62
C MET A 169 -17.82 2.44 -27.41
N GLU A 170 -17.59 3.54 -26.73
CA GLU A 170 -17.17 4.79 -27.38
C GLU A 170 -15.77 4.65 -28.04
N VAL A 171 -14.82 3.95 -27.40
CA VAL A 171 -13.51 3.68 -28.00
C VAL A 171 -13.64 2.78 -29.24
N ARG A 172 -14.53 1.77 -29.19
CA ARG A 172 -14.81 0.92 -30.36
C ARG A 172 -15.43 1.74 -31.50
N ASP A 173 -16.40 2.59 -31.20
CA ASP A 173 -17.10 3.39 -32.18
C ASP A 173 -16.14 4.42 -32.81
N LEU A 174 -15.24 5.02 -31.99
CA LEU A 174 -14.16 5.87 -32.48
C LEU A 174 -13.21 5.11 -33.43
N ALA A 175 -12.82 3.89 -33.08
CA ALA A 175 -11.96 3.07 -33.93
C ALA A 175 -12.63 2.77 -35.28
N ILE A 176 -13.93 2.45 -35.29
CA ILE A 176 -14.71 2.23 -36.52
C ILE A 176 -14.75 3.51 -37.35
N ALA A 177 -15.02 4.65 -36.72
CA ALA A 177 -15.05 5.96 -37.40
C ALA A 177 -13.70 6.25 -38.09
N LEU A 178 -12.58 6.01 -37.39
CA LEU A 178 -11.23 6.20 -37.96
C LEU A 178 -10.98 5.29 -39.16
N ILE A 179 -11.38 4.04 -39.11
CA ILE A 179 -11.24 3.10 -40.24
C ILE A 179 -12.08 3.57 -41.43
N VAL A 180 -13.32 4.00 -41.20
CA VAL A 180 -14.22 4.53 -42.26
C VAL A 180 -13.58 5.74 -42.93
N VAL A 181 -13.05 6.70 -42.17
CA VAL A 181 -12.35 7.87 -42.72
C VAL A 181 -11.11 7.47 -43.53
N GLN A 182 -10.30 6.54 -43.02
CA GLN A 182 -9.13 6.05 -43.74
C GLN A 182 -9.47 5.37 -45.10
N CYS A 183 -10.67 4.74 -45.16
CA CYS A 183 -11.20 4.15 -46.37
C CYS A 183 -11.91 5.18 -47.30
N GLY A 184 -11.90 6.46 -46.96
CA GLY A 184 -12.55 7.53 -47.76
C GLY A 184 -14.06 7.60 -47.58
N GLY A 185 -14.62 6.96 -46.55
CA GLY A 185 -16.05 7.01 -46.21
C GLY A 185 -16.40 8.14 -45.24
N ASP A 186 -17.68 8.40 -45.10
CA ASP A 186 -18.22 9.37 -44.12
C ASP A 186 -18.70 8.62 -42.86
N PRO A 187 -18.06 8.82 -41.71
CA PRO A 187 -18.45 8.19 -40.46
C PRO A 187 -19.82 8.67 -39.95
N GLY A 188 -20.29 9.86 -40.34
CA GLY A 188 -21.60 10.40 -39.97
C GLY A 188 -22.78 9.56 -40.47
N LEU A 189 -22.56 8.71 -41.48
CA LEU A 189 -23.59 7.77 -41.96
C LEU A 189 -23.84 6.60 -41.03
N PHE A 190 -22.87 6.26 -40.17
CA PHE A 190 -22.93 5.12 -39.25
C PHE A 190 -23.37 5.52 -37.84
N PHE A 191 -23.03 6.74 -37.40
CA PHE A 191 -23.32 7.23 -36.07
C PHE A 191 -24.50 8.23 -36.13
N LYS A 192 -25.71 7.69 -36.35
CA LYS A 192 -26.92 8.53 -36.18
C LYS A 192 -27.12 8.80 -34.69
N THR A 193 -27.03 10.04 -34.26
CA THR A 193 -27.45 10.55 -32.96
C THR A 193 -28.93 10.36 -32.74
#